data_1da8bf6c0165448a100b84d007e251fc
#
_entry.id   1da8bf6c0165448a100b84d007e251fc
#
_cell.length_a   1.000
_cell.length_b   1.000
_cell.length_c   1.000
_cell.angle_alpha   90.00
_cell.angle_beta   90.00
_cell.angle_gamma   90.00
#
_symmetry.space_group_name_H-M   'P 1'
#
loop_
_entity.id
_entity.type
_entity.pdbx_description
1 polymer ?
#
loop_
_entity_poly.entity_id
_entity_poly.type
_entity_poly.pdbx_seq_one_letter_code
_entity_poly.pdbx_strand_id
1 'polypeptide(L)'
;MLFRSELLAPIRALADHVLLTSEMNVHQLRRRILETFGSPADVRLLVSSMSFGFRHGVPTDADLVFDVRFLPNPNYIPEFKSLSGRNAKVARFVRSYPQTQEFIERVSSMLLFLMPHYIHEGKSYLTIAFGCTGGRHRSVMMAEEIGKRLQKAGYQARISHRDIEKS
;
A
#
# COMPACT_ATOMS: atom_id res chain seq x y z
N MET A 1 24.64 -19.80 26.37
CA MET A 1 24.55 -19.70 24.91
C MET A 1 24.95 -20.98 24.15
N LEU A 2 25.76 -21.86 24.70
CA LEU A 2 26.22 -23.12 24.08
C LEU A 2 25.10 -24.15 23.82
N PHE A 3 24.09 -24.24 24.69
CA PHE A 3 23.01 -25.24 24.59
C PHE A 3 22.13 -25.18 23.32
N ARG A 4 21.92 -23.99 22.78
CA ARG A 4 21.12 -23.84 21.53
C ARG A 4 21.88 -24.26 20.27
N SER A 5 23.20 -24.12 20.27
CA SER A 5 24.05 -24.50 19.14
C SER A 5 24.14 -26.01 18.98
N GLU A 6 24.17 -26.73 20.07
CA GLU A 6 24.22 -28.22 20.07
C GLU A 6 22.88 -28.82 19.62
N LEU A 7 21.74 -28.26 20.08
CA LEU A 7 20.40 -28.69 19.67
C LEU A 7 20.14 -28.50 18.17
N LEU A 8 20.76 -27.47 17.57
CA LEU A 8 20.60 -27.14 16.13
C LEU A 8 21.65 -27.83 15.25
N ALA A 9 22.65 -28.51 15.80
CA ALA A 9 23.72 -29.16 15.05
C ALA A 9 23.20 -30.17 14.00
N PRO A 10 22.21 -31.04 14.30
CA PRO A 10 21.66 -31.96 13.31
C PRO A 10 20.93 -31.25 12.16
N ILE A 11 20.18 -30.18 12.46
CA ILE A 11 19.48 -29.39 11.44
C ILE A 11 20.50 -28.64 10.58
N ARG A 12 21.56 -28.12 11.20
CA ARG A 12 22.62 -27.42 10.48
C ARG A 12 23.37 -28.33 9.50
N ALA A 13 23.55 -29.61 9.85
CA ALA A 13 24.20 -30.61 9.01
C ALA A 13 23.35 -31.00 7.78
N LEU A 14 22.02 -30.81 7.84
CA LEU A 14 21.09 -31.10 6.75
C LEU A 14 20.71 -29.85 5.95
N ALA A 15 21.16 -28.67 6.34
CA ALA A 15 20.79 -27.41 5.70
C ALA A 15 21.69 -27.15 4.49
N ASP A 16 21.11 -26.85 3.34
CA ASP A 16 21.83 -26.41 2.14
C ASP A 16 22.52 -25.06 2.33
N HIS A 17 21.91 -24.19 3.15
CA HIS A 17 22.43 -22.84 3.45
C HIS A 17 22.27 -22.51 4.94
N VAL A 18 23.34 -22.00 5.53
CA VAL A 18 23.35 -21.50 6.92
C VAL A 18 23.76 -20.03 6.91
N LEU A 19 22.87 -19.15 7.34
CA LEU A 19 23.14 -17.72 7.45
C LEU A 19 23.42 -17.33 8.90
N LEU A 20 24.62 -16.79 9.14
CA LEU A 20 24.98 -16.21 10.44
C LEU A 20 24.52 -14.75 10.47
N THR A 21 23.44 -14.47 11.20
CA THR A 21 22.80 -13.14 11.20
C THR A 21 23.31 -12.21 12.30
N SER A 22 24.16 -12.72 13.22
CA SER A 22 24.62 -11.98 14.41
C SER A 22 25.39 -10.67 14.09
N GLU A 23 26.01 -10.60 12.93
CA GLU A 23 26.79 -9.43 12.49
C GLU A 23 26.14 -8.71 11.31
N MET A 24 24.93 -9.13 10.91
CA MET A 24 24.22 -8.53 9.79
C MET A 24 23.13 -7.58 10.27
N ASN A 25 23.08 -6.40 9.66
CA ASN A 25 21.88 -5.57 9.75
C ASN A 25 20.81 -6.08 8.78
N VAL A 26 19.57 -5.56 8.90
CA VAL A 26 18.41 -6.01 8.11
C VAL A 26 18.65 -5.90 6.60
N HIS A 27 19.35 -4.84 6.16
CA HIS A 27 19.66 -4.63 4.74
C HIS A 27 20.69 -5.63 4.20
N GLN A 28 21.70 -5.96 5.01
CA GLN A 28 22.72 -6.95 4.66
C GLN A 28 22.10 -8.36 4.61
N LEU A 29 21.27 -8.71 5.59
CA LEU A 29 20.56 -10.00 5.62
C LEU A 29 19.65 -10.14 4.38
N ARG A 30 18.86 -9.11 4.08
CA ARG A 30 18.00 -9.11 2.89
C ARG A 30 18.80 -9.28 1.60
N ARG A 31 19.90 -8.52 1.44
CA ARG A 31 20.78 -8.66 0.27
C ARG A 31 21.29 -10.10 0.16
N ARG A 32 21.78 -10.67 1.26
CA ARG A 32 22.30 -12.04 1.26
C ARG A 32 21.25 -13.08 0.89
N ILE A 33 20.01 -12.94 1.39
CA ILE A 33 18.89 -13.80 1.01
C ILE A 33 18.60 -13.68 -0.48
N LEU A 34 18.54 -12.47 -1.01
CA LEU A 34 18.29 -12.23 -2.44
C LEU A 34 19.43 -12.77 -3.32
N GLU A 35 20.68 -12.63 -2.93
CA GLU A 35 21.84 -13.19 -3.65
C GLU A 35 21.85 -14.72 -3.63
N THR A 36 21.36 -15.33 -2.55
CA THR A 36 21.40 -16.80 -2.38
C THR A 36 20.20 -17.50 -3.01
N PHE A 37 19.00 -16.91 -2.90
CA PHE A 37 17.73 -17.56 -3.26
C PHE A 37 16.89 -16.78 -4.27
N GLY A 38 17.21 -15.50 -4.50
CA GLY A 38 16.39 -14.61 -5.33
C GLY A 38 16.90 -14.49 -6.76
N SER A 39 15.99 -14.31 -7.67
CA SER A 39 16.31 -13.71 -8.97
C SER A 39 16.27 -12.18 -8.82
N PRO A 40 17.12 -11.42 -9.54
CA PRO A 40 17.01 -9.96 -9.61
C PRO A 40 15.61 -9.46 -10.03
N ALA A 41 14.83 -10.31 -10.69
CA ALA A 41 13.45 -10.07 -11.08
C ALA A 41 12.44 -10.17 -9.90
N ASP A 42 12.84 -10.72 -8.74
CA ASP A 42 11.95 -10.98 -7.61
C ASP A 42 11.85 -9.81 -6.62
N VAL A 43 12.63 -8.76 -6.78
CA VAL A 43 12.53 -7.54 -5.96
C VAL A 43 11.40 -6.66 -6.49
N ARG A 44 10.16 -7.12 -6.29
CA ARG A 44 8.97 -6.37 -6.66
C ARG A 44 8.40 -5.67 -5.43
N LEU A 45 8.22 -4.35 -5.53
CA LEU A 45 7.47 -3.60 -4.55
C LEU A 45 5.98 -3.93 -4.70
N LEU A 46 5.41 -4.58 -3.69
CA LEU A 46 3.97 -4.82 -3.61
C LEU A 46 3.30 -3.59 -3.01
N VAL A 47 2.44 -2.97 -3.78
CA VAL A 47 1.73 -1.75 -3.36
C VAL A 47 0.31 -2.08 -2.96
N SER A 48 -0.13 -1.60 -1.80
CA SER A 48 -1.53 -1.61 -1.37
C SER A 48 -2.09 -0.19 -1.45
N SER A 49 -3.08 0.03 -2.32
CA SER A 49 -3.87 1.26 -2.34
C SER A 49 -5.16 1.01 -1.55
N MET A 50 -5.23 1.55 -0.32
CA MET A 50 -6.30 1.26 0.64
C MET A 50 -7.20 2.47 0.85
N SER A 51 -8.51 2.25 0.95
CA SER A 51 -9.44 3.25 1.47
C SER A 51 -9.85 2.96 2.91
N PHE A 52 -10.01 4.00 3.71
CA PHE A 52 -10.48 3.90 5.09
C PHE A 52 -11.35 5.08 5.51
N GLY A 53 -12.04 4.92 6.63
CA GLY A 53 -12.79 5.98 7.31
C GLY A 53 -12.11 6.43 8.58
N PHE A 54 -11.85 7.74 8.73
CA PHE A 54 -11.28 8.29 9.96
C PHE A 54 -12.12 7.96 11.19
N ARG A 55 -13.45 7.80 11.02
CA ARG A 55 -14.36 7.32 12.08
C ARG A 55 -13.90 5.99 12.71
N HIS A 56 -13.24 5.14 11.96
CA HIS A 56 -12.80 3.82 12.37
C HIS A 56 -11.29 3.75 12.67
N GLY A 57 -10.66 4.91 12.87
CA GLY A 57 -9.21 5.03 13.12
C GLY A 57 -8.37 4.95 11.85
N VAL A 58 -7.15 5.49 11.94
CA VAL A 58 -6.14 5.42 10.87
C VAL A 58 -5.55 4.00 10.83
N PRO A 59 -5.32 3.40 9.65
CA PRO A 59 -4.60 2.13 9.56
C PRO A 59 -3.19 2.25 10.13
N THR A 60 -2.83 1.38 11.06
CA THR A 60 -1.52 1.41 11.74
C THR A 60 -0.38 0.87 10.86
N ASP A 61 -0.72 0.14 9.82
CA ASP A 61 0.18 -0.46 8.84
C ASP A 61 0.36 0.40 7.58
N ALA A 62 -0.23 1.62 7.54
CA ALA A 62 -0.09 2.51 6.42
C ALA A 62 1.25 3.28 6.46
N ASP A 63 2.02 3.21 5.38
CA ASP A 63 3.24 4.00 5.20
C ASP A 63 2.96 5.45 4.81
N LEU A 64 1.93 5.65 3.97
CA LEU A 64 1.48 6.96 3.51
C LEU A 64 -0.02 7.10 3.76
N VAL A 65 -0.42 8.21 4.38
CA VAL A 65 -1.83 8.49 4.68
C VAL A 65 -2.23 9.83 4.08
N PHE A 66 -3.27 9.81 3.26
CA PHE A 66 -3.84 11.01 2.64
C PHE A 66 -5.25 11.28 3.16
N ASP A 67 -5.45 12.45 3.71
CA ASP A 67 -6.79 12.94 4.06
C ASP A 67 -7.47 13.53 2.83
N VAL A 68 -8.54 12.87 2.37
CA VAL A 68 -9.32 13.32 1.21
C VAL A 68 -10.69 13.92 1.61
N ARG A 69 -10.84 14.38 2.86
CA ARG A 69 -12.08 15.00 3.34
C ARG A 69 -12.36 16.36 2.72
N PHE A 70 -11.34 17.05 2.22
CA PHE A 70 -11.46 18.33 1.50
C PHE A 70 -12.17 18.19 0.15
N LEU A 71 -12.24 16.98 -0.41
CA LEU A 71 -12.95 16.71 -1.66
C LEU A 71 -14.46 16.82 -1.49
N PRO A 72 -15.22 17.12 -2.57
CA PRO A 72 -16.67 17.21 -2.54
C PRO A 72 -17.32 15.98 -1.93
N ASN A 73 -18.27 16.17 -1.03
CA ASN A 73 -18.85 15.08 -0.29
C ASN A 73 -20.15 14.53 -0.95
N PRO A 74 -20.12 13.33 -1.56
CA PRO A 74 -21.29 12.74 -2.20
C PRO A 74 -22.45 12.46 -1.24
N ASN A 75 -22.18 12.37 0.07
CA ASN A 75 -23.20 12.07 1.07
C ASN A 75 -24.29 13.16 1.20
N TYR A 76 -24.01 14.38 0.70
CA TYR A 76 -25.03 15.45 0.65
C TYR A 76 -26.03 15.29 -0.49
N ILE A 77 -25.78 14.37 -1.44
CA ILE A 77 -26.69 14.06 -2.54
C ILE A 77 -27.49 12.82 -2.17
N PRO A 78 -28.84 12.93 -2.01
CA PRO A 78 -29.66 11.82 -1.55
C PRO A 78 -29.46 10.52 -2.36
N GLU A 79 -29.34 10.63 -3.66
CA GLU A 79 -29.14 9.50 -4.59
C GLU A 79 -27.80 8.76 -4.38
N PHE A 80 -26.81 9.40 -3.73
CA PHE A 80 -25.47 8.82 -3.55
C PHE A 80 -25.27 8.21 -2.17
N LYS A 81 -26.17 8.48 -1.21
CA LYS A 81 -26.00 8.02 0.19
C LYS A 81 -25.85 6.51 0.32
N SER A 82 -26.62 5.74 -0.45
CA SER A 82 -26.60 4.26 -0.42
C SER A 82 -25.47 3.68 -1.28
N LEU A 83 -24.89 4.46 -2.18
CA LEU A 83 -23.86 4.04 -3.11
C LEU A 83 -22.47 4.14 -2.47
N SER A 84 -21.46 3.59 -3.13
CA SER A 84 -20.05 3.75 -2.70
C SER A 84 -19.24 4.48 -3.78
N GLY A 85 -18.01 4.81 -3.48
CA GLY A 85 -17.06 5.41 -4.43
C GLY A 85 -16.69 4.52 -5.62
N ARG A 86 -17.06 3.21 -5.58
CA ARG A 86 -16.93 2.29 -6.74
C ARG A 86 -18.03 2.51 -7.77
N ASN A 87 -19.15 3.11 -7.37
CA ASN A 87 -20.23 3.43 -8.30
C ASN A 87 -19.79 4.53 -9.28
N ALA A 88 -20.03 4.32 -10.56
CA ALA A 88 -19.58 5.22 -11.62
C ALA A 88 -20.16 6.65 -11.50
N LYS A 89 -21.40 6.82 -11.01
CA LYS A 89 -22.02 8.13 -10.82
C LYS A 89 -21.32 8.89 -9.69
N VAL A 90 -21.07 8.22 -8.55
CA VAL A 90 -20.36 8.79 -7.40
C VAL A 90 -18.91 9.15 -7.79
N ALA A 91 -18.21 8.23 -8.44
CA ALA A 91 -16.84 8.47 -8.88
C ALA A 91 -16.75 9.65 -9.85
N ARG A 92 -17.67 9.76 -10.81
CA ARG A 92 -17.76 10.86 -11.76
C ARG A 92 -18.01 12.19 -11.04
N PHE A 93 -18.95 12.21 -10.09
CA PHE A 93 -19.24 13.40 -9.29
C PHE A 93 -18.00 13.91 -8.57
N VAL A 94 -17.31 13.06 -7.80
CA VAL A 94 -16.10 13.49 -7.06
C VAL A 94 -15.00 13.93 -8.04
N ARG A 95 -14.83 13.19 -9.15
CA ARG A 95 -13.79 13.48 -10.16
C ARG A 95 -14.05 14.76 -10.96
N SER A 96 -15.30 15.22 -11.11
CA SER A 96 -15.64 16.39 -11.92
C SER A 96 -15.09 17.70 -11.37
N TYR A 97 -14.62 17.73 -10.15
CA TYR A 97 -14.10 18.93 -9.51
C TYR A 97 -12.61 19.15 -9.81
N PRO A 98 -12.18 20.37 -10.18
CA PRO A 98 -10.78 20.66 -10.51
C PRO A 98 -9.78 20.27 -9.43
N GLN A 99 -10.09 20.54 -8.16
CA GLN A 99 -9.22 20.18 -7.04
C GLN A 99 -9.02 18.65 -6.90
N THR A 100 -10.02 17.84 -7.31
CA THR A 100 -9.88 16.38 -7.32
C THR A 100 -8.91 15.94 -8.39
N GLN A 101 -9.02 16.50 -9.58
CA GLN A 101 -8.11 16.21 -10.69
C GLN A 101 -6.67 16.59 -10.33
N GLU A 102 -6.48 17.80 -9.82
CA GLU A 102 -5.17 18.28 -9.41
C GLU A 102 -4.55 17.40 -8.31
N PHE A 103 -5.33 17.01 -7.31
CA PHE A 103 -4.87 16.11 -6.25
C PHE A 103 -4.42 14.76 -6.82
N ILE A 104 -5.22 14.15 -7.71
CA ILE A 104 -4.88 12.89 -8.36
C ILE A 104 -3.54 13.02 -9.12
N GLU A 105 -3.35 14.08 -9.91
CA GLU A 105 -2.11 14.28 -10.67
C GLU A 105 -0.89 14.46 -9.76
N ARG A 106 -1.00 15.33 -8.73
CA ARG A 106 0.10 15.58 -7.78
C ARG A 106 0.48 14.32 -6.99
N VAL A 107 -0.51 13.60 -6.46
CA VAL A 107 -0.25 12.36 -5.71
C VAL A 107 0.33 11.29 -6.63
N SER A 108 -0.21 11.12 -7.84
CA SER A 108 0.34 10.16 -8.81
C SER A 108 1.80 10.47 -9.14
N SER A 109 2.12 11.72 -9.47
CA SER A 109 3.49 12.14 -9.79
C SER A 109 4.45 11.92 -8.63
N MET A 110 4.04 12.28 -7.41
CA MET A 110 4.83 12.05 -6.20
C MET A 110 5.08 10.56 -5.96
N LEU A 111 4.05 9.73 -6.08
CA LEU A 111 4.19 8.28 -5.87
C LEU A 111 5.11 7.67 -6.92
N LEU A 112 4.95 8.01 -8.20
CA LEU A 112 5.81 7.52 -9.27
C LEU A 112 7.27 7.94 -9.09
N PHE A 113 7.52 9.12 -8.54
CA PHE A 113 8.85 9.57 -8.15
C PHE A 113 9.41 8.74 -6.98
N LEU A 114 8.60 8.45 -5.96
CA LEU A 114 9.05 7.74 -4.75
C LEU A 114 9.28 6.24 -4.97
N MET A 115 8.51 5.59 -5.86
CA MET A 115 8.56 4.14 -6.08
C MET A 115 9.98 3.59 -6.36
N PRO A 116 10.77 4.15 -7.30
CA PRO A 116 12.14 3.68 -7.54
C PRO A 116 13.04 3.82 -6.31
N HIS A 117 12.87 4.90 -5.53
CA HIS A 117 13.65 5.12 -4.31
C HIS A 117 13.31 4.09 -3.23
N TYR A 118 12.03 3.76 -3.03
CA TYR A 118 11.62 2.72 -2.11
C TYR A 118 12.13 1.34 -2.52
N ILE A 119 12.12 1.03 -3.82
CA ILE A 119 12.70 -0.21 -4.34
C ILE A 119 14.22 -0.24 -4.07
N HIS A 120 14.92 0.86 -4.31
CA HIS A 120 16.35 0.97 -4.07
C HIS A 120 16.71 0.78 -2.58
N GLU A 121 15.94 1.38 -1.67
CA GLU A 121 16.03 1.18 -0.21
C GLU A 121 15.67 -0.25 0.22
N GLY A 122 15.16 -1.05 -0.69
CA GLY A 122 14.85 -2.42 -0.39
C GLY A 122 13.44 -2.63 0.19
N LYS A 123 12.51 -1.66 0.09
CA LYS A 123 11.13 -1.83 0.54
C LYS A 123 10.40 -2.85 -0.33
N SER A 124 9.77 -3.85 0.29
CA SER A 124 9.03 -4.91 -0.41
C SER A 124 7.52 -4.67 -0.41
N TYR A 125 7.03 -3.90 0.55
CA TYR A 125 5.60 -3.59 0.72
C TYR A 125 5.45 -2.09 0.94
N LEU A 126 4.44 -1.49 0.30
CA LEU A 126 4.07 -0.09 0.50
C LEU A 126 2.56 0.01 0.62
N THR A 127 2.06 0.46 1.77
CA THR A 127 0.64 0.71 1.99
C THR A 127 0.35 2.20 1.90
N ILE A 128 -0.46 2.58 0.92
CA ILE A 128 -0.93 3.94 0.69
C ILE A 128 -2.41 3.99 1.06
N ALA A 129 -2.75 4.75 2.10
CA ALA A 129 -4.09 4.82 2.64
C ALA A 129 -4.75 6.18 2.36
N PHE A 130 -5.96 6.15 1.83
CA PHE A 130 -6.80 7.32 1.57
C PHE A 130 -7.96 7.34 2.56
N GLY A 131 -8.09 8.42 3.35
CA GLY A 131 -9.09 8.57 4.40
C GLY A 131 -10.17 9.59 4.07
N CYS A 132 -11.43 9.20 4.20
CA CYS A 132 -12.55 10.14 4.31
C CYS A 132 -13.33 9.89 5.60
N THR A 133 -14.42 10.60 5.87
CA THR A 133 -15.13 10.50 7.16
C THR A 133 -15.57 9.06 7.47
N GLY A 134 -16.35 8.45 6.59
CA GLY A 134 -16.89 7.09 6.80
C GLY A 134 -16.20 5.99 5.99
N GLY A 135 -15.25 6.30 5.12
CA GLY A 135 -14.54 5.26 4.33
C GLY A 135 -15.31 4.70 3.13
N ARG A 136 -16.44 5.31 2.72
CA ARG A 136 -17.35 4.73 1.72
C ARG A 136 -17.33 5.40 0.35
N HIS A 137 -17.10 6.71 0.26
CA HIS A 137 -17.23 7.46 -1.00
C HIS A 137 -15.90 7.98 -1.52
N ARG A 138 -15.41 9.13 -1.02
CA ARG A 138 -14.22 9.86 -1.52
C ARG A 138 -12.95 9.02 -1.45
N SER A 139 -12.70 8.39 -0.30
CA SER A 139 -11.53 7.53 -0.10
C SER A 139 -11.53 6.30 -1.01
N VAL A 140 -12.71 5.69 -1.20
CA VAL A 140 -12.89 4.54 -2.10
C VAL A 140 -12.56 4.93 -3.54
N MET A 141 -13.15 6.02 -4.04
CA MET A 141 -12.87 6.51 -5.38
C MET A 141 -11.37 6.83 -5.56
N MET A 142 -10.76 7.46 -4.55
CA MET A 142 -9.34 7.83 -4.63
C MET A 142 -8.42 6.61 -4.63
N ALA A 143 -8.67 5.62 -3.77
CA ALA A 143 -7.91 4.38 -3.75
C ALA A 143 -8.01 3.61 -5.07
N GLU A 144 -9.21 3.56 -5.68
CA GLU A 144 -9.42 2.97 -7.01
C GLU A 144 -8.65 3.71 -8.10
N GLU A 145 -8.68 5.04 -8.11
CA GLU A 145 -8.03 5.86 -9.14
C GLU A 145 -6.51 5.74 -9.06
N ILE A 146 -5.94 5.93 -7.88
CA ILE A 146 -4.49 5.86 -7.69
C ILE A 146 -3.98 4.44 -7.89
N GLY A 147 -4.69 3.42 -7.37
CA GLY A 147 -4.31 2.03 -7.58
C GLY A 147 -4.26 1.64 -9.06
N LYS A 148 -5.25 2.05 -9.85
CA LYS A 148 -5.27 1.81 -11.32
C LYS A 148 -4.15 2.55 -12.05
N ARG A 149 -3.82 3.78 -11.64
CA ARG A 149 -2.70 4.52 -12.22
C ARG A 149 -1.36 3.84 -11.94
N LEU A 150 -1.15 3.34 -10.73
CA LEU A 150 0.04 2.57 -10.39
C LEU A 150 0.13 1.26 -11.16
N GLN A 151 -0.99 0.53 -11.32
CA GLN A 151 -1.05 -0.66 -12.17
C GLN A 151 -0.70 -0.35 -13.63
N LYS A 152 -1.24 0.75 -14.18
CA LYS A 152 -0.93 1.21 -15.55
C LYS A 152 0.55 1.60 -15.71
N ALA A 153 1.18 2.08 -14.66
CA ALA A 153 2.61 2.39 -14.63
C ALA A 153 3.50 1.14 -14.41
N GLY A 154 2.94 -0.06 -14.36
CA GLY A 154 3.67 -1.33 -14.26
C GLY A 154 3.93 -1.82 -12.83
N TYR A 155 3.42 -1.16 -11.81
CA TYR A 155 3.57 -1.61 -10.42
C TYR A 155 2.52 -2.66 -10.05
N GLN A 156 2.89 -3.62 -9.20
CA GLN A 156 1.97 -4.58 -8.63
C GLN A 156 1.15 -3.91 -7.52
N ALA A 157 0.06 -3.24 -7.89
CA ALA A 157 -0.81 -2.54 -6.95
C ALA A 157 -2.11 -3.32 -6.70
N ARG A 158 -2.36 -3.64 -5.42
CA ARG A 158 -3.63 -4.18 -4.93
C ARG A 158 -4.49 -3.04 -4.41
N ILE A 159 -5.78 -3.06 -4.76
CA ILE A 159 -6.76 -2.09 -4.26
C ILE A 159 -7.61 -2.77 -3.18
N SER A 160 -7.79 -2.10 -2.04
CA SER A 160 -8.58 -2.62 -0.92
C SER A 160 -9.39 -1.52 -0.24
N HIS A 161 -10.49 -1.90 0.41
CA HIS A 161 -11.41 -0.97 1.06
C HIS A 161 -11.75 -1.50 2.45
N ARG A 162 -11.08 -0.95 3.48
CA ARG A 162 -11.22 -1.45 4.85
C ARG A 162 -12.62 -1.26 5.43
N ASP A 163 -13.25 -0.11 5.13
CA ASP A 163 -14.48 0.31 5.80
C ASP A 163 -15.67 0.55 4.86
N ILE A 164 -15.61 0.07 3.61
CA ILE A 164 -16.65 0.34 2.60
C ILE A 164 -18.03 -0.19 2.99
N GLU A 165 -18.08 -1.29 3.76
CA GLU A 165 -19.30 -1.93 4.22
C GLU A 165 -19.69 -1.56 5.65
N LYS A 166 -18.84 -0.83 6.37
CA LYS A 166 -19.14 -0.34 7.72
C LYS A 166 -20.03 0.89 7.63
N SER A 167 -21.24 0.78 8.08
CA SER A 167 -22.23 1.87 8.18
C SER A 167 -22.09 2.66 9.48
#